data_fc1fd12676358b666e851b31129961a4
#
_entry.id   fc1fd12676358b666e851b31129961a4
#
_cell.length_a   1.000
_cell.length_b   1.000
_cell.length_c   1.000
_cell.angle_alpha   90.00
_cell.angle_beta   90.00
_cell.angle_gamma   90.00
#
_symmetry.space_group_name_H-M   'P 1'
#
loop_
_entity.id
_entity.type
_entity.pdbx_description
1 polymer ?
#
loop_
_entity_poly.entity_id
_entity_poly.type
_entity_poly.pdbx_seq_one_letter_code
_entity_poly.pdbx_strand_id
1 'polypeptide(L)'
;MQDNKNFLGTEPVGKLLLKLSIPTVIAQLINMLYNIVDRIYIGHIPGEGSLALTGVGVCMPIIMIVSAFAALVSSGGAPRASIYMGKQDNKSAENILGNCFILQIIISAILTAILLIWGRDLLLAFGASENTISYATDYMHIYAFGTLFVQLTLGMNAFITAQGFTTFSMVSVLIGAVCNIVLDPVFIFVFHMGVRGAALATVISQAISTLWVVLFLCGKKTQLHLRKKHLHLEAKVVLPCIALGLAAFIMQSSESIVTVCFNSSLLRYGGDIAVGAMTILTSVMQFAMLPLQGIAQGAQPISSYNYGAKNADRVKKTFRLLLITCLSYSVLLWAAVQLVPRVFVSIFTADTSLIEFTAPMLKIYLGGLFLFGIQIACQMTFTSLGKAVNSIIVAVVRKFVLLIPLIYIMPHMISDSTTGVYMAEPIADITAVIFTSVLFTFQFK
;
A
#
# COMPACT_ATOMS: atom_id res chain seq x y z
N MET A 1 -32.53 9.67 13.27
CA MET A 1 -31.42 9.45 12.31
C MET A 1 -30.26 10.48 12.42
N GLN A 2 -30.31 11.41 13.36
CA GLN A 2 -29.22 12.39 13.61
C GLN A 2 -28.10 11.83 14.51
N ASP A 3 -28.36 10.80 15.32
CA ASP A 3 -27.39 10.25 16.28
C ASP A 3 -26.20 9.49 15.69
N ASN A 4 -26.22 9.20 14.40
CA ASN A 4 -25.20 8.34 13.76
C ASN A 4 -24.04 9.13 13.10
N LYS A 5 -24.06 10.47 13.12
CA LYS A 5 -22.99 11.26 12.48
C LYS A 5 -21.72 11.38 13.33
N ASN A 6 -21.81 11.20 14.63
CA ASN A 6 -20.70 11.37 15.59
C ASN A 6 -20.18 10.05 16.16
N PHE A 7 -20.52 8.90 15.56
CA PHE A 7 -20.16 7.58 16.09
C PHE A 7 -18.66 7.39 16.32
N LEU A 8 -17.80 8.03 15.52
CA LEU A 8 -16.33 8.02 15.71
C LEU A 8 -15.92 8.61 17.07
N GLY A 9 -16.69 9.56 17.61
CA GLY A 9 -16.46 10.20 18.89
C GLY A 9 -17.20 9.56 20.06
N THR A 10 -18.23 8.73 19.83
CA THR A 10 -19.16 8.26 20.87
C THR A 10 -19.15 6.75 21.08
N GLU A 11 -19.06 5.93 20.04
CA GLU A 11 -19.04 4.47 20.20
C GLU A 11 -17.80 3.98 20.97
N PRO A 12 -17.88 2.86 21.73
CA PRO A 12 -16.73 2.29 22.43
C PRO A 12 -15.57 1.98 21.47
N VAL A 13 -14.37 2.47 21.80
CA VAL A 13 -13.18 2.43 20.91
C VAL A 13 -12.84 1.02 20.46
N GLY A 14 -12.91 0.01 21.35
CA GLY A 14 -12.59 -1.38 20.97
C GLY A 14 -13.57 -1.96 19.94
N LYS A 15 -14.89 -1.74 20.13
CA LYS A 15 -15.92 -2.15 19.18
C LYS A 15 -15.76 -1.43 17.85
N LEU A 16 -15.46 -0.14 17.91
CA LEU A 16 -15.28 0.71 16.73
C LEU A 16 -14.03 0.30 15.95
N LEU A 17 -12.92 0.01 16.63
CA LEU A 17 -11.69 -0.48 15.98
C LEU A 17 -11.96 -1.77 15.22
N LEU A 18 -12.62 -2.76 15.81
CA LEU A 18 -12.98 -4.01 15.11
C LEU A 18 -13.90 -3.75 13.94
N LYS A 19 -14.95 -2.95 14.12
CA LYS A 19 -15.93 -2.61 13.09
C LYS A 19 -15.30 -1.95 11.87
N LEU A 20 -14.26 -1.13 12.08
CA LEU A 20 -13.59 -0.42 10.99
C LEU A 20 -12.41 -1.21 10.41
N SER A 21 -11.69 -1.98 11.23
CA SER A 21 -10.51 -2.74 10.78
C SER A 21 -10.87 -4.01 9.99
N ILE A 22 -11.96 -4.70 10.33
CA ILE A 22 -12.34 -5.92 9.60
C ILE A 22 -12.59 -5.63 8.11
N PRO A 23 -13.42 -4.64 7.72
CA PRO A 23 -13.61 -4.35 6.30
C PRO A 23 -12.32 -3.89 5.59
N THR A 24 -11.44 -3.13 6.26
CA THR A 24 -10.18 -2.69 5.66
C THR A 24 -9.21 -3.84 5.45
N VAL A 25 -9.12 -4.79 6.39
CA VAL A 25 -8.33 -6.02 6.22
C VAL A 25 -8.88 -6.85 5.07
N ILE A 26 -10.20 -7.05 5.01
CA ILE A 26 -10.83 -7.79 3.91
C ILE A 26 -10.55 -7.11 2.56
N ALA A 27 -10.61 -5.77 2.49
CA ALA A 27 -10.30 -5.02 1.28
C ALA A 27 -8.85 -5.27 0.81
N GLN A 28 -7.88 -5.29 1.73
CA GLN A 28 -6.48 -5.60 1.39
C GLN A 28 -6.31 -7.02 0.85
N LEU A 29 -6.98 -8.00 1.48
CA LEU A 29 -6.95 -9.39 1.01
C LEU A 29 -7.59 -9.55 -0.37
N ILE A 30 -8.75 -8.93 -0.61
CA ILE A 30 -9.42 -8.93 -1.92
C ILE A 30 -8.50 -8.32 -2.98
N ASN A 31 -7.88 -7.18 -2.67
CA ASN A 31 -6.97 -6.49 -3.58
C ASN A 31 -5.77 -7.38 -3.98
N MET A 32 -5.22 -8.13 -3.03
CA MET A 32 -4.14 -9.07 -3.32
C MET A 32 -4.63 -10.27 -4.15
N LEU A 33 -5.78 -10.83 -3.80
CA LEU A 33 -6.32 -12.00 -4.50
C LEU A 33 -6.60 -11.69 -5.97
N TYR A 34 -7.21 -10.55 -6.28
CA TYR A 34 -7.50 -10.23 -7.68
C TYR A 34 -6.20 -10.02 -8.48
N ASN A 35 -5.15 -9.42 -7.90
CA ASN A 35 -3.85 -9.29 -8.56
C ASN A 35 -3.21 -10.64 -8.89
N ILE A 36 -3.41 -11.65 -8.03
CA ILE A 36 -2.94 -13.02 -8.27
C ILE A 36 -3.73 -13.65 -9.42
N VAL A 37 -5.05 -13.50 -9.41
CA VAL A 37 -5.94 -14.07 -10.44
C VAL A 37 -5.65 -13.47 -11.81
N ASP A 38 -5.48 -12.14 -11.90
CA ASP A 38 -5.09 -11.44 -13.13
C ASP A 38 -3.78 -12.00 -13.73
N ARG A 39 -2.76 -12.20 -12.89
CA ARG A 39 -1.50 -12.82 -13.33
C ARG A 39 -1.67 -14.27 -13.78
N ILE A 40 -2.55 -15.04 -13.14
CA ILE A 40 -2.86 -16.41 -13.58
C ILE A 40 -3.45 -16.38 -14.99
N TYR A 41 -4.42 -15.51 -15.26
CA TYR A 41 -5.02 -15.38 -16.58
C TYR A 41 -4.00 -14.97 -17.65
N ILE A 42 -3.17 -13.95 -17.35
CA ILE A 42 -2.10 -13.51 -18.27
C ILE A 42 -1.11 -14.65 -18.57
N GLY A 43 -0.71 -15.39 -17.53
CA GLY A 43 0.20 -16.54 -17.70
C GLY A 43 -0.36 -17.70 -18.52
N HIS A 44 -1.67 -17.79 -18.68
CA HIS A 44 -2.37 -18.82 -19.45
C HIS A 44 -2.74 -18.36 -20.87
N ILE A 45 -2.27 -17.22 -21.35
CA ILE A 45 -2.48 -16.80 -22.75
C ILE A 45 -1.82 -17.83 -23.69
N PRO A 46 -2.57 -18.42 -24.63
CA PRO A 46 -2.06 -19.48 -25.50
C PRO A 46 -0.85 -19.05 -26.32
N GLY A 47 0.26 -19.79 -26.23
CA GLY A 47 1.48 -19.55 -26.99
C GLY A 47 2.39 -18.42 -26.49
N GLU A 48 1.87 -17.48 -25.72
CA GLU A 48 2.60 -16.25 -25.32
C GLU A 48 2.62 -15.99 -23.81
N GLY A 49 1.95 -16.81 -23.00
CA GLY A 49 1.69 -16.55 -21.59
C GLY A 49 2.94 -16.24 -20.76
N SER A 50 4.05 -16.91 -20.97
CA SER A 50 5.30 -16.66 -20.24
C SER A 50 5.90 -15.29 -20.56
N LEU A 51 5.95 -14.92 -21.84
CA LEU A 51 6.46 -13.61 -22.30
C LEU A 51 5.53 -12.48 -21.88
N ALA A 52 4.21 -12.70 -21.98
CA ALA A 52 3.17 -11.78 -21.56
C ALA A 52 3.26 -11.51 -20.05
N LEU A 53 3.35 -12.55 -19.22
CA LEU A 53 3.49 -12.43 -17.77
C LEU A 53 4.77 -11.69 -17.38
N THR A 54 5.89 -11.99 -18.07
CA THR A 54 7.16 -11.29 -17.84
C THR A 54 7.04 -9.81 -18.23
N GLY A 55 6.44 -9.52 -19.40
CA GLY A 55 6.22 -8.14 -19.86
C GLY A 55 5.36 -7.31 -18.90
N VAL A 56 4.25 -7.88 -18.43
CA VAL A 56 3.41 -7.22 -17.41
C VAL A 56 4.15 -7.10 -16.08
N GLY A 57 4.99 -8.06 -15.73
CA GLY A 57 5.86 -8.00 -14.55
C GLY A 57 6.78 -6.77 -14.55
N VAL A 58 7.32 -6.39 -15.69
CA VAL A 58 8.15 -5.18 -15.84
C VAL A 58 7.33 -3.90 -15.67
N CYS A 59 6.02 -3.91 -15.89
CA CYS A 59 5.15 -2.76 -15.64
C CYS A 59 4.92 -2.51 -14.15
N MET A 60 5.11 -3.51 -13.27
CA MET A 60 4.75 -3.43 -11.85
C MET A 60 5.45 -2.28 -11.09
N PRO A 61 6.75 -2.02 -11.24
CA PRO A 61 7.38 -0.87 -10.57
C PRO A 61 6.75 0.47 -10.97
N ILE A 62 6.36 0.62 -12.23
CA ILE A 62 5.70 1.84 -12.72
C ILE A 62 4.29 1.97 -12.11
N ILE A 63 3.53 0.87 -12.08
CA ILE A 63 2.20 0.82 -11.44
C ILE A 63 2.29 1.16 -9.95
N MET A 64 3.31 0.67 -9.26
CA MET A 64 3.58 1.02 -7.85
C MET A 64 3.87 2.51 -7.67
N ILE A 65 4.65 3.13 -8.57
CA ILE A 65 4.91 4.57 -8.54
C ILE A 65 3.61 5.35 -8.77
N VAL A 66 2.78 4.96 -9.74
CA VAL A 66 1.45 5.56 -9.95
C VAL A 66 0.61 5.48 -8.68
N SER A 67 0.56 4.33 -8.02
CA SER A 67 -0.16 4.14 -6.76
C SER A 67 0.44 4.96 -5.61
N ALA A 68 1.77 5.16 -5.59
CA ALA A 68 2.44 6.01 -4.59
C ALA A 68 2.00 7.47 -4.71
N PHE A 69 1.76 7.98 -5.92
CA PHE A 69 1.20 9.32 -6.12
C PHE A 69 -0.25 9.43 -5.61
N ALA A 70 -1.05 8.38 -5.76
CA ALA A 70 -2.38 8.35 -5.14
C ALA A 70 -2.28 8.38 -3.61
N ALA A 71 -1.34 7.61 -3.03
CA ALA A 71 -1.06 7.60 -1.60
C ALA A 71 -0.53 8.95 -1.10
N LEU A 72 0.28 9.67 -1.88
CA LEU A 72 0.78 11.01 -1.56
C LEU A 72 -0.36 11.97 -1.19
N VAL A 73 -1.42 11.95 -1.97
CA VAL A 73 -2.56 12.85 -1.76
C VAL A 73 -3.51 12.31 -0.69
N SER A 74 -3.85 11.03 -0.77
CA SER A 74 -4.86 10.41 0.09
C SER A 74 -4.39 10.22 1.53
N SER A 75 -3.16 9.75 1.76
CA SER A 75 -2.63 9.54 3.11
C SER A 75 -2.39 10.84 3.89
N GLY A 76 -2.33 11.97 3.20
CA GLY A 76 -2.28 13.26 3.84
C GLY A 76 -3.63 13.95 3.94
N GLY A 77 -4.44 13.90 2.87
CA GLY A 77 -5.74 14.56 2.80
C GLY A 77 -6.80 13.93 3.70
N ALA A 78 -6.92 12.61 3.67
CA ALA A 78 -7.96 11.88 4.40
C ALA A 78 -7.85 12.04 5.93
N PRO A 79 -6.68 11.88 6.60
CA PRO A 79 -6.54 12.15 8.03
C PRO A 79 -6.85 13.60 8.38
N ARG A 80 -6.39 14.55 7.58
CA ARG A 80 -6.66 15.97 7.80
C ARG A 80 -8.15 16.29 7.71
N ALA A 81 -8.85 15.75 6.72
CA ALA A 81 -10.30 15.89 6.61
C ALA A 81 -11.00 15.33 7.87
N SER A 82 -10.58 14.15 8.35
CA SER A 82 -11.13 13.54 9.58
C SER A 82 -10.85 14.39 10.84
N ILE A 83 -9.68 15.04 10.93
CA ILE A 83 -9.38 16.00 12.01
C ILE A 83 -10.35 17.19 11.98
N TYR A 84 -10.62 17.76 10.79
CA TYR A 84 -11.59 18.86 10.67
C TYR A 84 -13.02 18.43 10.95
N MET A 85 -13.40 17.19 10.60
CA MET A 85 -14.68 16.61 11.01
C MET A 85 -14.78 16.54 12.54
N GLY A 86 -13.72 16.12 13.23
CA GLY A 86 -13.65 16.11 14.70
C GLY A 86 -13.79 17.50 15.31
N LYS A 87 -13.31 18.54 14.66
CA LYS A 87 -13.50 19.95 15.03
C LYS A 87 -14.91 20.47 14.72
N GLN A 88 -15.79 19.64 14.13
CA GLN A 88 -17.11 20.03 13.61
C GLN A 88 -17.05 21.07 12.48
N ASP A 89 -15.91 21.21 11.82
CA ASP A 89 -15.69 22.08 10.65
C ASP A 89 -15.75 21.27 9.34
N ASN A 90 -16.96 20.85 9.01
CA ASN A 90 -17.20 20.08 7.79
C ASN A 90 -16.92 20.88 6.51
N LYS A 91 -16.98 22.24 6.56
CA LYS A 91 -16.66 23.06 5.40
C LYS A 91 -15.19 22.95 5.01
N SER A 92 -14.28 23.06 5.98
CA SER A 92 -12.84 22.85 5.75
C SER A 92 -12.54 21.43 5.35
N ALA A 93 -13.22 20.43 5.92
CA ALA A 93 -13.05 19.03 5.53
C ALA A 93 -13.51 18.77 4.08
N GLU A 94 -14.65 19.34 3.64
CA GLU A 94 -15.11 19.29 2.25
C GLU A 94 -14.17 20.04 1.29
N ASN A 95 -13.56 21.16 1.75
CA ASN A 95 -12.57 21.89 0.97
C ASN A 95 -11.30 21.04 0.75
N ILE A 96 -10.81 20.33 1.77
CA ILE A 96 -9.70 19.39 1.64
C ILE A 96 -10.05 18.29 0.63
N LEU A 97 -11.23 17.67 0.72
CA LEU A 97 -11.70 16.65 -0.20
C LEU A 97 -11.70 17.17 -1.65
N GLY A 98 -12.27 18.36 -1.90
CA GLY A 98 -12.37 18.95 -3.24
C GLY A 98 -10.99 19.28 -3.82
N ASN A 99 -10.10 19.89 -3.02
CA ASN A 99 -8.73 20.18 -3.42
C ASN A 99 -7.94 18.90 -3.76
N CYS A 100 -8.04 17.85 -2.92
CA CYS A 100 -7.40 16.56 -3.17
C CYS A 100 -7.96 15.88 -4.42
N PHE A 101 -9.27 16.00 -4.69
CA PHE A 101 -9.88 15.46 -5.90
C PHE A 101 -9.30 16.08 -7.16
N ILE A 102 -9.21 17.43 -7.22
CA ILE A 102 -8.60 18.14 -8.35
C ILE A 102 -7.11 17.82 -8.48
N LEU A 103 -6.39 17.76 -7.36
CA LEU A 103 -4.97 17.38 -7.36
C LEU A 103 -4.75 16.00 -7.95
N GLN A 104 -5.59 15.01 -7.61
CA GLN A 104 -5.53 13.65 -8.18
C GLN A 104 -5.75 13.66 -9.69
N ILE A 105 -6.69 14.46 -10.18
CA ILE A 105 -6.93 14.62 -11.64
C ILE A 105 -5.69 15.21 -12.32
N ILE A 106 -5.09 16.24 -11.76
CA ILE A 106 -3.89 16.88 -12.34
C ILE A 106 -2.72 15.91 -12.34
N ILE A 107 -2.47 15.21 -11.22
CA ILE A 107 -1.41 14.21 -11.13
C ILE A 107 -1.65 13.10 -12.15
N SER A 108 -2.89 12.61 -12.29
CA SER A 108 -3.21 11.57 -13.26
C SER A 108 -2.95 12.03 -14.70
N ALA A 109 -3.30 13.26 -15.04
CA ALA A 109 -3.05 13.81 -16.37
C ALA A 109 -1.53 13.91 -16.67
N ILE A 110 -0.74 14.35 -15.68
CA ILE A 110 0.73 14.41 -15.81
C ILE A 110 1.31 13.01 -15.94
N LEU A 111 0.89 12.05 -15.10
CA LEU A 111 1.35 10.66 -15.18
C LEU A 111 0.96 10.01 -16.50
N THR A 112 -0.26 10.21 -16.97
CA THR A 112 -0.71 9.73 -18.30
C THR A 112 0.18 10.28 -19.40
N ALA A 113 0.46 11.58 -19.42
CA ALA A 113 1.35 12.19 -20.41
C ALA A 113 2.76 11.60 -20.34
N ILE A 114 3.33 11.43 -19.16
CA ILE A 114 4.66 10.81 -18.95
C ILE A 114 4.66 9.38 -19.51
N LEU A 115 3.65 8.57 -19.17
CA LEU A 115 3.57 7.17 -19.58
C LEU A 115 3.34 7.02 -21.08
N LEU A 116 2.62 7.94 -21.72
CA LEU A 116 2.41 7.89 -23.18
C LEU A 116 3.65 8.37 -23.96
N ILE A 117 4.40 9.35 -23.44
CA ILE A 117 5.57 9.91 -24.13
C ILE A 117 6.82 9.05 -23.89
N TRP A 118 7.09 8.71 -22.62
CA TRP A 118 8.32 8.01 -22.21
C TRP A 118 8.08 6.58 -21.72
N GLY A 119 6.88 6.04 -21.85
CA GLY A 119 6.54 4.72 -21.31
C GLY A 119 7.45 3.60 -21.79
N ARG A 120 7.81 3.59 -23.09
CA ARG A 120 8.73 2.59 -23.64
C ARG A 120 10.14 2.71 -23.04
N ASP A 121 10.67 3.92 -22.91
CA ASP A 121 12.01 4.16 -22.37
C ASP A 121 12.07 3.79 -20.89
N LEU A 122 11.01 4.11 -20.14
CA LEU A 122 10.85 3.69 -18.74
C LEU A 122 10.83 2.16 -18.62
N LEU A 123 10.04 1.47 -19.45
CA LEU A 123 9.97 0.00 -19.44
C LEU A 123 11.33 -0.63 -19.73
N LEU A 124 12.09 -0.11 -20.69
CA LEU A 124 13.45 -0.56 -20.98
C LEU A 124 14.38 -0.30 -19.79
N ALA A 125 14.28 0.87 -19.14
CA ALA A 125 15.05 1.21 -17.95
C ALA A 125 14.72 0.29 -16.75
N PHE A 126 13.48 -0.20 -16.64
CA PHE A 126 13.04 -1.15 -15.63
C PHE A 126 13.28 -2.63 -16.01
N GLY A 127 13.95 -2.90 -17.13
CA GLY A 127 14.44 -4.24 -17.48
C GLY A 127 13.61 -5.00 -18.52
N ALA A 128 12.78 -4.33 -19.30
CA ALA A 128 12.14 -4.96 -20.46
C ALA A 128 13.19 -5.39 -21.49
N SER A 129 13.10 -6.62 -21.96
CA SER A 129 13.93 -7.14 -23.06
C SER A 129 13.27 -6.91 -24.42
N GLU A 130 14.00 -7.11 -25.52
CA GLU A 130 13.46 -7.04 -26.89
C GLU A 130 12.23 -7.96 -27.09
N ASN A 131 12.20 -9.10 -26.40
CA ASN A 131 11.11 -10.06 -26.49
C ASN A 131 9.88 -9.67 -25.65
N THR A 132 10.05 -8.89 -24.58
CA THR A 132 8.98 -8.55 -23.62
C THR A 132 8.47 -7.13 -23.78
N ILE A 133 9.24 -6.24 -24.43
CA ILE A 133 8.90 -4.81 -24.54
C ILE A 133 7.57 -4.58 -25.28
N SER A 134 7.22 -5.40 -26.26
CA SER A 134 5.96 -5.29 -26.99
C SER A 134 4.78 -5.50 -26.06
N TYR A 135 4.80 -6.58 -25.27
CA TYR A 135 3.73 -6.90 -24.30
C TYR A 135 3.63 -5.83 -23.20
N ALA A 136 4.78 -5.39 -22.68
CA ALA A 136 4.84 -4.36 -21.66
C ALA A 136 4.29 -3.01 -22.17
N THR A 137 4.62 -2.62 -23.40
CA THR A 137 4.15 -1.38 -24.03
C THR A 137 2.65 -1.45 -24.32
N ASP A 138 2.16 -2.58 -24.83
CA ASP A 138 0.73 -2.80 -25.09
C ASP A 138 -0.12 -2.68 -23.82
N TYR A 139 0.37 -3.28 -22.72
CA TYR A 139 -0.28 -3.14 -21.41
C TYR A 139 -0.23 -1.70 -20.92
N MET A 140 0.96 -1.09 -20.93
CA MET A 140 1.19 0.23 -20.34
C MET A 140 0.43 1.34 -21.08
N HIS A 141 0.31 1.26 -22.41
CA HIS A 141 -0.47 2.25 -23.19
C HIS A 141 -1.93 2.30 -22.74
N ILE A 142 -2.56 1.14 -22.58
CA ILE A 142 -3.96 1.07 -22.13
C ILE A 142 -4.07 1.51 -20.66
N TYR A 143 -3.14 1.03 -19.80
CA TYR A 143 -3.08 1.39 -18.39
C TYR A 143 -2.89 2.90 -18.18
N ALA A 144 -2.10 3.57 -19.04
CA ALA A 144 -1.89 5.02 -18.99
C ALA A 144 -3.21 5.81 -19.04
N PHE A 145 -4.16 5.44 -19.90
CA PHE A 145 -5.49 6.04 -19.92
C PHE A 145 -6.31 5.69 -18.67
N GLY A 146 -6.04 4.55 -18.06
CA GLY A 146 -6.66 4.12 -16.79
C GLY A 146 -6.12 4.82 -15.55
N THR A 147 -5.00 5.51 -15.65
CA THR A 147 -4.34 6.19 -14.52
C THR A 147 -5.28 7.12 -13.75
N LEU A 148 -6.17 7.84 -14.45
CA LEU A 148 -7.18 8.69 -13.84
C LEU A 148 -8.08 7.89 -12.88
N PHE A 149 -8.56 6.75 -13.31
CA PHE A 149 -9.46 5.93 -12.50
C PHE A 149 -8.72 5.32 -11.31
N VAL A 150 -7.48 4.87 -11.51
CA VAL A 150 -6.63 4.35 -10.42
C VAL A 150 -6.39 5.44 -9.36
N GLN A 151 -6.01 6.65 -9.79
CA GLN A 151 -5.78 7.78 -8.89
C GLN A 151 -7.04 8.13 -8.10
N LEU A 152 -8.19 8.25 -8.77
CA LEU A 152 -9.45 8.61 -8.12
C LEU A 152 -9.97 7.49 -7.22
N THR A 153 -9.87 6.22 -7.64
CA THR A 153 -10.30 5.09 -6.80
C THR A 153 -9.49 5.04 -5.51
N LEU A 154 -8.16 4.97 -5.59
CA LEU A 154 -7.29 4.88 -4.42
C LEU A 154 -7.35 6.15 -3.58
N GLY A 155 -7.29 7.31 -4.24
CA GLY A 155 -7.27 8.61 -3.59
C GLY A 155 -8.56 8.93 -2.84
N MET A 156 -9.69 8.78 -3.48
CA MET A 156 -10.98 9.18 -2.90
C MET A 156 -11.55 8.11 -1.96
N ASN A 157 -11.23 6.84 -2.16
CA ASN A 157 -11.65 5.77 -1.26
C ASN A 157 -11.11 5.97 0.17
N ALA A 158 -9.92 6.56 0.31
CA ALA A 158 -9.36 6.92 1.61
C ALA A 158 -10.23 7.94 2.37
N PHE A 159 -10.91 8.86 1.68
CA PHE A 159 -11.84 9.81 2.30
C PHE A 159 -13.14 9.14 2.77
N ILE A 160 -13.58 8.07 2.09
CA ILE A 160 -14.70 7.24 2.57
C ILE A 160 -14.31 6.54 3.87
N THR A 161 -13.11 5.94 3.90
CA THR A 161 -12.55 5.31 5.10
C THR A 161 -12.38 6.32 6.25
N ALA A 162 -11.88 7.53 5.97
CA ALA A 162 -11.65 8.59 6.95
C ALA A 162 -12.93 9.09 7.64
N GLN A 163 -14.08 8.93 6.99
CA GLN A 163 -15.41 9.19 7.56
C GLN A 163 -15.94 8.01 8.42
N GLY A 164 -15.21 6.88 8.46
CA GLY A 164 -15.62 5.65 9.14
C GLY A 164 -16.53 4.74 8.32
N PHE A 165 -16.74 5.00 7.03
CA PHE A 165 -17.53 4.14 6.13
C PHE A 165 -16.67 3.04 5.48
N THR A 166 -15.89 2.31 6.29
CA THR A 166 -14.94 1.29 5.81
C THR A 166 -15.60 0.15 5.05
N THR A 167 -16.85 -0.20 5.36
CA THR A 167 -17.61 -1.19 4.59
C THR A 167 -17.91 -0.70 3.17
N PHE A 168 -18.27 0.58 2.98
CA PHE A 168 -18.46 1.14 1.65
C PHE A 168 -17.15 1.23 0.86
N SER A 169 -16.06 1.53 1.53
CA SER A 169 -14.71 1.48 0.99
C SER A 169 -14.33 0.06 0.53
N MET A 170 -14.58 -0.95 1.36
CA MET A 170 -14.36 -2.36 1.01
C MET A 170 -15.21 -2.78 -0.20
N VAL A 171 -16.47 -2.37 -0.26
CA VAL A 171 -17.36 -2.70 -1.39
C VAL A 171 -16.84 -2.12 -2.70
N SER A 172 -16.23 -0.93 -2.70
CA SER A 172 -15.61 -0.38 -3.92
C SER A 172 -14.48 -1.26 -4.45
N VAL A 173 -13.65 -1.80 -3.54
CA VAL A 173 -12.56 -2.73 -3.89
C VAL A 173 -13.14 -4.06 -4.39
N LEU A 174 -14.17 -4.58 -3.73
CA LEU A 174 -14.85 -5.81 -4.13
C LEU A 174 -15.47 -5.69 -5.53
N ILE A 175 -16.14 -4.57 -5.83
CA ILE A 175 -16.71 -4.30 -7.16
C ILE A 175 -15.60 -4.33 -8.22
N GLY A 176 -14.49 -3.62 -7.99
CA GLY A 176 -13.36 -3.62 -8.90
C GLY A 176 -12.79 -5.02 -9.13
N ALA A 177 -12.55 -5.76 -8.04
CA ALA A 177 -12.02 -7.11 -8.10
C ALA A 177 -12.93 -8.08 -8.86
N VAL A 178 -14.24 -8.09 -8.56
CA VAL A 178 -15.20 -8.96 -9.25
C VAL A 178 -15.31 -8.59 -10.73
N CYS A 179 -15.39 -7.30 -11.06
CA CYS A 179 -15.42 -6.85 -12.45
C CYS A 179 -14.15 -7.29 -13.21
N ASN A 180 -12.97 -7.14 -12.61
CA ASN A 180 -11.71 -7.54 -13.23
C ASN A 180 -11.66 -9.06 -13.46
N ILE A 181 -11.95 -9.89 -12.44
CA ILE A 181 -11.95 -11.35 -12.54
C ILE A 181 -12.92 -11.86 -13.62
N VAL A 182 -14.05 -11.17 -13.83
CA VAL A 182 -15.04 -11.54 -14.86
C VAL A 182 -14.64 -11.03 -16.25
N LEU A 183 -14.08 -9.81 -16.34
CA LEU A 183 -13.74 -9.20 -17.63
C LEU A 183 -12.42 -9.74 -18.20
N ASP A 184 -11.47 -10.14 -17.37
CA ASP A 184 -10.19 -10.70 -17.82
C ASP A 184 -10.37 -11.88 -18.78
N PRO A 185 -11.05 -12.98 -18.41
CA PRO A 185 -11.23 -14.10 -19.32
C PRO A 185 -12.03 -13.74 -20.58
N VAL A 186 -12.94 -12.81 -20.50
CA VAL A 186 -13.73 -12.35 -21.66
C VAL A 186 -12.82 -11.61 -22.66
N PHE A 187 -12.04 -10.65 -22.20
CA PHE A 187 -11.17 -9.89 -23.12
C PHE A 187 -9.94 -10.68 -23.55
N ILE A 188 -9.33 -11.44 -22.65
CA ILE A 188 -8.11 -12.21 -22.93
C ILE A 188 -8.41 -13.37 -23.90
N PHE A 189 -9.43 -14.20 -23.57
CA PHE A 189 -9.65 -15.47 -24.25
C PHE A 189 -10.81 -15.42 -25.27
N VAL A 190 -11.96 -14.79 -24.96
CA VAL A 190 -13.11 -14.76 -25.87
C VAL A 190 -12.89 -13.76 -26.99
N PHE A 191 -12.38 -12.55 -26.66
CA PHE A 191 -12.06 -11.53 -27.68
C PHE A 191 -10.64 -11.62 -28.22
N HIS A 192 -9.83 -12.58 -27.75
CA HIS A 192 -8.46 -12.83 -28.17
C HIS A 192 -7.54 -11.58 -28.12
N MET A 193 -7.78 -10.70 -27.15
CA MET A 193 -7.02 -9.44 -27.00
C MET A 193 -5.67 -9.65 -26.28
N GLY A 194 -5.44 -10.83 -25.68
CA GLY A 194 -4.21 -11.12 -24.93
C GLY A 194 -3.94 -10.10 -23.82
N VAL A 195 -2.71 -9.60 -23.74
CA VAL A 195 -2.27 -8.63 -22.71
C VAL A 195 -3.06 -7.30 -22.75
N ARG A 196 -3.46 -6.86 -23.95
CA ARG A 196 -4.32 -5.67 -24.12
C ARG A 196 -5.66 -5.87 -23.45
N GLY A 197 -6.20 -7.11 -23.50
CA GLY A 197 -7.44 -7.49 -22.83
C GLY A 197 -7.35 -7.36 -21.31
N ALA A 198 -6.28 -7.85 -20.70
CA ALA A 198 -6.02 -7.72 -19.26
C ALA A 198 -5.93 -6.24 -18.84
N ALA A 199 -5.17 -5.43 -19.60
CA ALA A 199 -5.08 -4.00 -19.31
C ALA A 199 -6.45 -3.31 -19.41
N LEU A 200 -7.25 -3.62 -20.44
CA LEU A 200 -8.58 -3.04 -20.63
C LEU A 200 -9.55 -3.45 -19.52
N ALA A 201 -9.53 -4.72 -19.10
CA ALA A 201 -10.33 -5.23 -17.98
C ALA A 201 -9.99 -4.48 -16.68
N THR A 202 -8.70 -4.28 -16.41
CA THR A 202 -8.22 -3.51 -15.25
C THR A 202 -8.73 -2.07 -15.32
N VAL A 203 -8.61 -1.38 -16.44
CA VAL A 203 -9.06 0.02 -16.60
C VAL A 203 -10.57 0.15 -16.41
N ILE A 204 -11.37 -0.73 -17.03
CA ILE A 204 -12.84 -0.72 -16.88
C ILE A 204 -13.22 -0.99 -15.42
N SER A 205 -12.59 -1.95 -14.78
CA SER A 205 -12.87 -2.30 -13.37
C SER A 205 -12.55 -1.12 -12.44
N GLN A 206 -11.44 -0.41 -12.67
CA GLN A 206 -11.10 0.80 -11.93
C GLN A 206 -12.08 1.95 -12.23
N ALA A 207 -12.57 2.08 -13.47
CA ALA A 207 -13.57 3.07 -13.82
C ALA A 207 -14.91 2.84 -13.08
N ILE A 208 -15.35 1.57 -12.99
CA ILE A 208 -16.56 1.19 -12.25
C ILE A 208 -16.38 1.46 -10.74
N SER A 209 -15.21 1.12 -10.17
CA SER A 209 -14.89 1.44 -8.78
C SER A 209 -14.85 2.94 -8.53
N THR A 210 -14.27 3.72 -9.45
CA THR A 210 -14.26 5.19 -9.38
C THR A 210 -15.68 5.76 -9.38
N LEU A 211 -16.53 5.25 -10.27
CA LEU A 211 -17.93 5.67 -10.33
C LEU A 211 -18.64 5.42 -8.98
N TRP A 212 -18.46 4.24 -8.39
CA TRP A 212 -19.00 3.92 -7.07
C TRP A 212 -18.53 4.90 -6.00
N VAL A 213 -17.22 5.17 -5.94
CA VAL A 213 -16.61 6.08 -4.96
C VAL A 213 -17.14 7.50 -5.13
N VAL A 214 -17.18 8.02 -6.37
CA VAL A 214 -17.66 9.38 -6.66
C VAL A 214 -19.17 9.51 -6.36
N LEU A 215 -19.98 8.52 -6.76
CA LEU A 215 -21.41 8.51 -6.45
C LEU A 215 -21.66 8.49 -4.93
N PHE A 216 -20.86 7.77 -4.16
CA PHE A 216 -20.96 7.79 -2.70
C PHE A 216 -20.63 9.18 -2.15
N LEU A 217 -19.54 9.82 -2.59
CA LEU A 217 -19.11 11.15 -2.13
C LEU A 217 -20.05 12.30 -2.59
N CYS A 218 -20.79 12.08 -3.66
CA CYS A 218 -21.86 12.99 -4.09
C CYS A 218 -23.22 12.68 -3.45
N GLY A 219 -23.38 11.50 -2.86
CA GLY A 219 -24.64 10.97 -2.34
C GLY A 219 -25.07 11.55 -1.00
N LYS A 220 -26.25 11.12 -0.51
CA LYS A 220 -26.83 11.59 0.76
C LYS A 220 -26.27 10.88 2.01
N LYS A 221 -25.58 9.74 1.84
CA LYS A 221 -25.07 8.92 2.96
C LYS A 221 -23.73 9.40 3.48
N THR A 222 -22.94 10.06 2.65
CA THR A 222 -21.64 10.64 3.04
C THR A 222 -21.81 11.82 3.99
N GLN A 223 -20.82 12.03 4.86
CA GLN A 223 -20.76 13.23 5.71
C GLN A 223 -20.02 14.38 5.01
N LEU A 224 -19.02 14.04 4.21
CA LEU A 224 -18.24 14.98 3.40
C LEU A 224 -18.68 14.88 1.95
N HIS A 225 -19.21 15.96 1.43
CA HIS A 225 -19.73 16.00 0.06
C HIS A 225 -18.71 16.60 -0.90
N LEU A 226 -18.55 15.95 -2.05
CA LEU A 226 -17.80 16.53 -3.17
C LEU A 226 -18.65 17.63 -3.81
N ARG A 227 -18.35 18.90 -3.49
CA ARG A 227 -19.14 20.07 -3.96
C ARG A 227 -18.36 20.85 -4.99
N LYS A 228 -19.04 21.28 -6.06
CA LYS A 228 -18.45 22.08 -7.16
C LYS A 228 -17.67 23.31 -6.66
N LYS A 229 -18.16 23.99 -5.61
CA LYS A 229 -17.51 25.18 -5.03
C LYS A 229 -16.12 24.94 -4.45
N HIS A 230 -15.77 23.68 -4.11
CA HIS A 230 -14.49 23.28 -3.55
C HIS A 230 -13.56 22.60 -4.56
N LEU A 231 -13.99 22.52 -5.85
CA LEU A 231 -13.19 21.93 -6.92
C LEU A 231 -12.21 22.97 -7.50
N HIS A 232 -11.24 23.37 -6.70
CA HIS A 232 -10.16 24.28 -7.08
C HIS A 232 -8.91 23.94 -6.27
N LEU A 233 -7.76 24.48 -6.64
CA LEU A 233 -6.51 24.27 -5.93
C LEU A 233 -6.17 25.48 -5.07
N GLU A 234 -6.08 25.26 -3.77
CA GLU A 234 -5.55 26.21 -2.81
C GLU A 234 -4.26 25.68 -2.22
N ALA A 235 -3.13 26.33 -2.48
CA ALA A 235 -1.82 25.91 -1.99
C ALA A 235 -1.80 25.73 -0.46
N LYS A 236 -2.50 26.61 0.28
CA LYS A 236 -2.62 26.54 1.75
C LYS A 236 -3.33 25.25 2.24
N VAL A 237 -4.17 24.63 1.41
CA VAL A 237 -4.87 23.38 1.71
C VAL A 237 -4.05 22.18 1.22
N VAL A 238 -3.52 22.26 0.01
CA VAL A 238 -2.83 21.16 -0.68
C VAL A 238 -1.44 20.87 -0.08
N LEU A 239 -0.63 21.90 0.18
CA LEU A 239 0.75 21.68 0.67
C LEU A 239 0.83 20.91 1.98
N PRO A 240 -0.02 21.19 3.01
CA PRO A 240 -0.01 20.37 4.21
C PRO A 240 -0.50 18.93 3.99
N CYS A 241 -1.37 18.68 2.99
CA CYS A 241 -1.77 17.32 2.62
C CYS A 241 -0.63 16.57 1.96
N ILE A 242 0.06 17.19 0.99
CA ILE A 242 1.25 16.61 0.35
C ILE A 242 2.33 16.33 1.39
N ALA A 243 2.63 17.29 2.28
CA ALA A 243 3.64 17.13 3.32
C ALA A 243 3.36 15.90 4.22
N LEU A 244 2.10 15.69 4.62
CA LEU A 244 1.73 14.54 5.45
C LEU A 244 1.76 13.22 4.66
N GLY A 245 1.34 13.24 3.38
CA GLY A 245 1.34 12.07 2.51
C GLY A 245 2.71 11.67 1.98
N LEU A 246 3.71 12.56 2.09
CA LEU A 246 5.08 12.31 1.59
C LEU A 246 5.72 11.07 2.24
N ALA A 247 5.41 10.78 3.50
CA ALA A 247 5.89 9.58 4.16
C ALA A 247 5.38 8.30 3.48
N ALA A 248 4.09 8.25 3.13
CA ALA A 248 3.50 7.11 2.43
C ALA A 248 4.06 6.98 1.00
N PHE A 249 4.26 8.10 0.32
CA PHE A 249 4.91 8.14 -0.99
C PHE A 249 6.34 7.58 -0.94
N ILE A 250 7.15 8.03 0.01
CA ILE A 250 8.53 7.56 0.21
C ILE A 250 8.53 6.06 0.51
N MET A 251 7.68 5.60 1.42
CA MET A 251 7.60 4.19 1.77
C MET A 251 7.26 3.32 0.56
N GLN A 252 6.28 3.71 -0.23
CA GLN A 252 5.80 2.92 -1.36
C GLN A 252 6.75 2.98 -2.56
N SER A 253 7.27 4.17 -2.90
CA SER A 253 8.19 4.33 -4.04
C SER A 253 9.57 3.73 -3.76
N SER A 254 10.03 3.71 -2.51
CA SER A 254 11.31 3.12 -2.13
C SER A 254 11.36 1.59 -2.25
N GLU A 255 10.21 0.89 -2.28
CA GLU A 255 10.19 -0.57 -2.40
C GLU A 255 10.89 -1.07 -3.67
N SER A 256 10.71 -0.38 -4.80
CA SER A 256 11.39 -0.73 -6.06
C SER A 256 12.92 -0.57 -5.94
N ILE A 257 13.38 0.51 -5.30
CA ILE A 257 14.81 0.76 -5.09
C ILE A 257 15.41 -0.31 -4.17
N VAL A 258 14.73 -0.60 -3.06
CA VAL A 258 15.15 -1.63 -2.09
C VAL A 258 15.25 -3.00 -2.77
N THR A 259 14.27 -3.37 -3.60
CA THR A 259 14.27 -4.63 -4.34
C THR A 259 15.48 -4.73 -5.27
N VAL A 260 15.81 -3.67 -6.00
CA VAL A 260 17.02 -3.64 -6.86
C VAL A 260 18.29 -3.78 -6.03
N CYS A 261 18.40 -3.10 -4.90
CA CYS A 261 19.56 -3.21 -4.00
C CYS A 261 19.73 -4.63 -3.46
N PHE A 262 18.65 -5.27 -2.99
CA PHE A 262 18.68 -6.67 -2.53
C PHE A 262 19.08 -7.62 -3.66
N ASN A 263 18.42 -7.54 -4.81
CA ASN A 263 18.69 -8.44 -5.94
C ASN A 263 20.12 -8.30 -6.44
N SER A 264 20.63 -7.07 -6.58
CA SER A 264 22.02 -6.82 -6.99
C SER A 264 23.03 -7.39 -6.01
N SER A 265 22.80 -7.21 -4.71
CA SER A 265 23.69 -7.75 -3.67
C SER A 265 23.61 -9.28 -3.58
N LEU A 266 22.39 -9.85 -3.60
CA LEU A 266 22.18 -11.29 -3.55
C LEU A 266 22.71 -12.03 -4.77
N LEU A 267 22.56 -11.46 -5.97
CA LEU A 267 23.14 -12.04 -7.19
C LEU A 267 24.65 -12.13 -7.08
N ARG A 268 25.29 -11.12 -6.51
CA ARG A 268 26.76 -11.07 -6.33
C ARG A 268 27.27 -12.13 -5.35
N TYR A 269 26.58 -12.36 -4.23
CA TYR A 269 27.07 -13.19 -3.15
C TYR A 269 26.45 -14.59 -3.10
N GLY A 270 25.22 -14.76 -3.56
CA GLY A 270 24.47 -16.02 -3.47
C GLY A 270 23.93 -16.56 -4.79
N GLY A 271 24.14 -15.82 -5.92
CA GLY A 271 23.68 -16.24 -7.23
C GLY A 271 22.16 -16.30 -7.38
N ASP A 272 21.70 -16.99 -8.42
CA ASP A 272 20.28 -17.03 -8.81
C ASP A 272 19.38 -17.66 -7.74
N ILE A 273 19.86 -18.64 -6.98
CA ILE A 273 19.07 -19.28 -5.92
C ILE A 273 18.74 -18.28 -4.80
N ALA A 274 19.67 -17.39 -4.46
CA ALA A 274 19.43 -16.37 -3.45
C ALA A 274 18.43 -15.31 -3.93
N VAL A 275 18.49 -14.89 -5.20
CA VAL A 275 17.50 -13.99 -5.80
C VAL A 275 16.12 -14.64 -5.86
N GLY A 276 16.05 -15.93 -6.23
CA GLY A 276 14.83 -16.72 -6.21
C GLY A 276 14.22 -16.83 -4.80
N ALA A 277 15.06 -17.09 -3.80
CA ALA A 277 14.65 -17.10 -2.40
C ALA A 277 14.09 -15.72 -1.98
N MET A 278 14.76 -14.61 -2.33
CA MET A 278 14.29 -13.26 -2.00
C MET A 278 12.88 -12.98 -2.53
N THR A 279 12.53 -13.48 -3.71
CA THR A 279 11.19 -13.35 -4.26
C THR A 279 10.13 -14.01 -3.36
N ILE A 280 10.46 -15.18 -2.80
CA ILE A 280 9.57 -15.87 -1.84
C ILE A 280 9.50 -15.09 -0.52
N LEU A 281 10.66 -14.64 0.01
CA LEU A 281 10.74 -13.90 1.27
C LEU A 281 9.90 -12.61 1.21
N THR A 282 10.04 -11.84 0.14
CA THR A 282 9.25 -10.61 -0.07
C THR A 282 7.77 -10.89 -0.23
N SER A 283 7.40 -11.99 -0.87
CA SER A 283 5.99 -12.40 -0.99
C SER A 283 5.39 -12.74 0.37
N VAL A 284 6.10 -13.53 1.20
CA VAL A 284 5.66 -13.83 2.57
C VAL A 284 5.53 -12.54 3.40
N MET A 285 6.51 -11.62 3.28
CA MET A 285 6.45 -10.33 3.98
C MET A 285 5.25 -9.48 3.54
N GLN A 286 4.94 -9.42 2.25
CA GLN A 286 3.77 -8.72 1.74
C GLN A 286 2.47 -9.29 2.35
N PHE A 287 2.31 -10.62 2.36
CA PHE A 287 1.17 -11.26 3.02
C PHE A 287 1.08 -10.90 4.52
N ALA A 288 2.22 -10.90 5.20
CA ALA A 288 2.32 -10.54 6.60
C ALA A 288 1.86 -9.10 6.88
N MET A 289 2.12 -8.17 5.95
CA MET A 289 1.81 -6.75 6.10
C MET A 289 0.34 -6.40 5.86
N LEU A 290 -0.40 -7.17 5.06
CA LEU A 290 -1.78 -6.83 4.69
C LEU A 290 -2.72 -6.65 5.89
N PRO A 291 -2.80 -7.59 6.86
CA PRO A 291 -3.64 -7.39 8.04
C PRO A 291 -3.20 -6.20 8.90
N LEU A 292 -1.88 -6.00 9.07
CA LEU A 292 -1.36 -4.87 9.82
C LEU A 292 -1.77 -3.52 9.22
N GLN A 293 -1.64 -3.40 7.89
CA GLN A 293 -2.07 -2.21 7.17
C GLN A 293 -3.59 -1.99 7.27
N GLY A 294 -4.38 -3.06 7.14
CA GLY A 294 -5.82 -3.00 7.28
C GLY A 294 -6.27 -2.55 8.68
N ILE A 295 -5.64 -3.09 9.74
CA ILE A 295 -5.91 -2.71 11.12
C ILE A 295 -5.55 -1.23 11.34
N ALA A 296 -4.39 -0.81 10.85
CA ALA A 296 -3.93 0.56 10.96
C ALA A 296 -4.85 1.55 10.23
N GLN A 297 -5.28 1.21 9.01
CA GLN A 297 -6.25 2.01 8.24
C GLN A 297 -7.60 2.12 8.94
N GLY A 298 -8.06 1.05 9.62
CA GLY A 298 -9.29 1.08 10.41
C GLY A 298 -9.19 1.95 11.68
N ALA A 299 -8.00 2.05 12.28
CA ALA A 299 -7.74 2.88 13.46
C ALA A 299 -7.62 4.38 13.11
N GLN A 300 -7.18 4.70 11.89
CA GLN A 300 -6.91 6.06 11.45
C GLN A 300 -8.08 7.03 11.65
N PRO A 301 -9.31 6.77 11.18
CA PRO A 301 -10.43 7.69 11.36
C PRO A 301 -10.77 7.93 12.83
N ILE A 302 -10.62 6.91 13.70
CA ILE A 302 -10.87 7.04 15.13
C ILE A 302 -9.87 8.02 15.74
N SER A 303 -8.57 7.83 15.48
CA SER A 303 -7.50 8.68 16.01
C SER A 303 -7.61 10.11 15.49
N SER A 304 -7.77 10.30 14.18
CA SER A 304 -7.83 11.62 13.54
C SER A 304 -9.05 12.43 13.99
N TYR A 305 -10.23 11.81 14.03
CA TYR A 305 -11.46 12.46 14.47
C TYR A 305 -11.36 12.91 15.94
N ASN A 306 -10.97 11.98 16.83
CA ASN A 306 -10.88 12.30 18.26
C ASN A 306 -9.77 13.30 18.59
N TYR A 307 -8.69 13.31 17.82
CA TYR A 307 -7.67 14.36 17.92
C TYR A 307 -8.26 15.73 17.54
N GLY A 308 -9.01 15.82 16.45
CA GLY A 308 -9.74 17.03 16.07
C GLY A 308 -10.73 17.50 17.12
N ALA A 309 -11.44 16.56 17.74
CA ALA A 309 -12.39 16.81 18.83
C ALA A 309 -11.71 17.09 20.18
N LYS A 310 -10.38 17.15 20.26
CA LYS A 310 -9.58 17.34 21.49
C LYS A 310 -9.84 16.27 22.59
N ASN A 311 -10.26 15.08 22.20
CA ASN A 311 -10.50 13.95 23.10
C ASN A 311 -9.25 13.08 23.24
N ALA A 312 -8.30 13.54 24.06
CA ALA A 312 -7.01 12.88 24.25
C ALA A 312 -7.13 11.44 24.79
N ASP A 313 -8.08 11.18 25.67
CA ASP A 313 -8.27 9.86 26.27
C ASP A 313 -8.66 8.82 25.22
N ARG A 314 -9.54 9.19 24.30
CA ARG A 314 -9.93 8.30 23.20
C ARG A 314 -8.77 8.07 22.22
N VAL A 315 -7.96 9.08 21.94
CA VAL A 315 -6.76 8.96 21.10
C VAL A 315 -5.76 8.00 21.75
N LYS A 316 -5.46 8.17 23.04
CA LYS A 316 -4.57 7.28 23.80
C LYS A 316 -5.12 5.85 23.87
N LYS A 317 -6.43 5.68 24.09
CA LYS A 317 -7.08 4.37 24.09
C LYS A 317 -7.03 3.70 22.73
N THR A 318 -7.24 4.46 21.63
CA THR A 318 -7.13 3.95 20.26
C THR A 318 -5.70 3.49 19.97
N PHE A 319 -4.70 4.30 20.31
CA PHE A 319 -3.29 3.92 20.16
C PHE A 319 -2.95 2.65 20.94
N ARG A 320 -3.36 2.56 22.20
CA ARG A 320 -3.10 1.38 23.04
C ARG A 320 -3.70 0.11 22.44
N LEU A 321 -4.95 0.17 21.98
CA LEU A 321 -5.62 -0.98 21.36
C LEU A 321 -4.98 -1.33 20.01
N LEU A 322 -4.65 -0.34 19.19
CA LEU A 322 -3.94 -0.54 17.92
C LEU A 322 -2.59 -1.22 18.15
N LEU A 323 -1.81 -0.71 19.12
CA LEU A 323 -0.51 -1.27 19.48
C LEU A 323 -0.63 -2.73 19.93
N ILE A 324 -1.55 -3.02 20.85
CA ILE A 324 -1.76 -4.39 21.34
C ILE A 324 -2.16 -5.31 20.19
N THR A 325 -3.09 -4.91 19.35
CA THR A 325 -3.59 -5.74 18.24
C THR A 325 -2.50 -5.99 17.20
N CYS A 326 -1.79 -4.95 16.77
CA CYS A 326 -0.71 -5.08 15.79
C CYS A 326 0.47 -5.90 16.35
N LEU A 327 0.84 -5.66 17.60
CA LEU A 327 1.95 -6.39 18.25
C LEU A 327 1.59 -7.86 18.45
N SER A 328 0.37 -8.16 18.93
CA SER A 328 -0.09 -9.55 19.09
C SER A 328 -0.09 -10.30 17.76
N TYR A 329 -0.59 -9.68 16.69
CA TYR A 329 -0.55 -10.26 15.35
C TYR A 329 0.90 -10.50 14.88
N SER A 330 1.78 -9.50 15.03
CA SER A 330 3.19 -9.60 14.61
C SER A 330 3.93 -10.71 15.35
N VAL A 331 3.73 -10.82 16.66
CA VAL A 331 4.34 -11.88 17.49
C VAL A 331 3.82 -13.26 17.10
N LEU A 332 2.51 -13.41 16.91
CA LEU A 332 1.90 -14.70 16.52
C LEU A 332 2.40 -15.15 15.14
N LEU A 333 2.45 -14.24 14.18
CA LEU A 333 2.93 -14.57 12.84
C LEU A 333 4.42 -14.85 12.83
N TRP A 334 5.23 -14.06 13.54
CA TRP A 334 6.65 -14.31 13.74
C TRP A 334 6.88 -15.69 14.33
N ALA A 335 6.16 -16.05 15.39
CA ALA A 335 6.27 -17.37 16.02
C ALA A 335 5.90 -18.50 15.03
N ALA A 336 4.83 -18.34 14.24
CA ALA A 336 4.45 -19.30 13.22
C ALA A 336 5.57 -19.49 12.17
N VAL A 337 6.15 -18.41 11.67
CA VAL A 337 7.26 -18.46 10.70
C VAL A 337 8.50 -19.11 11.31
N GLN A 338 8.84 -18.83 12.57
CA GLN A 338 9.98 -19.44 13.25
C GLN A 338 9.80 -20.94 13.48
N LEU A 339 8.58 -21.39 13.78
CA LEU A 339 8.27 -22.79 14.06
C LEU A 339 8.16 -23.65 12.79
N VAL A 340 7.48 -23.13 11.76
CA VAL A 340 7.15 -23.90 10.55
C VAL A 340 7.52 -23.17 9.23
N PRO A 341 8.78 -22.70 9.06
CA PRO A 341 9.16 -21.87 7.90
C PRO A 341 8.99 -22.63 6.57
N ARG A 342 9.22 -23.93 6.54
CA ARG A 342 9.07 -24.78 5.33
C ARG A 342 7.65 -24.72 4.78
N VAL A 343 6.63 -24.66 5.64
CA VAL A 343 5.22 -24.57 5.21
C VAL A 343 4.98 -23.27 4.45
N PHE A 344 5.49 -22.15 4.95
CA PHE A 344 5.35 -20.86 4.28
C PHE A 344 6.05 -20.82 2.91
N VAL A 345 7.24 -21.42 2.81
CA VAL A 345 8.00 -21.47 1.55
C VAL A 345 7.34 -22.41 0.55
N SER A 346 6.86 -23.58 0.99
CA SER A 346 6.22 -24.58 0.11
C SER A 346 4.91 -24.11 -0.54
N ILE A 347 4.29 -23.03 -0.04
CA ILE A 347 3.15 -22.38 -0.72
C ILE A 347 3.57 -21.80 -2.09
N PHE A 348 4.85 -21.38 -2.22
CA PHE A 348 5.33 -20.66 -3.40
C PHE A 348 6.14 -21.53 -4.38
N THR A 349 6.70 -22.64 -3.91
CA THR A 349 7.53 -23.52 -4.74
C THR A 349 7.45 -24.98 -4.29
N ALA A 350 7.54 -25.89 -5.26
CA ALA A 350 7.68 -27.32 -5.02
C ALA A 350 9.15 -27.79 -5.12
N ASP A 351 10.08 -26.92 -5.50
CA ASP A 351 11.51 -27.24 -5.60
C ASP A 351 12.13 -27.42 -4.22
N THR A 352 12.51 -28.65 -3.90
CA THR A 352 13.07 -29.04 -2.60
C THR A 352 14.37 -28.27 -2.29
N SER A 353 15.22 -28.06 -3.28
CA SER A 353 16.49 -27.35 -3.09
C SER A 353 16.27 -25.89 -2.71
N LEU A 354 15.31 -25.23 -3.38
CA LEU A 354 14.94 -23.86 -3.08
C LEU A 354 14.23 -23.75 -1.72
N ILE A 355 13.40 -24.74 -1.35
CA ILE A 355 12.76 -24.79 -0.02
C ILE A 355 13.81 -24.90 1.09
N GLU A 356 14.80 -25.81 0.94
CA GLU A 356 15.84 -26.01 1.95
C GLU A 356 16.75 -24.80 2.12
N PHE A 357 17.05 -24.11 1.02
CA PHE A 357 17.79 -22.85 1.07
C PHE A 357 16.97 -21.71 1.68
N THR A 358 15.70 -21.56 1.27
CA THR A 358 14.88 -20.40 1.63
C THR A 358 14.34 -20.47 3.05
N ALA A 359 14.01 -21.67 3.58
CA ALA A 359 13.40 -21.79 4.89
C ALA A 359 14.25 -21.22 6.05
N PRO A 360 15.56 -21.47 6.16
CA PRO A 360 16.40 -20.80 7.15
C PRO A 360 16.53 -19.30 6.91
N MET A 361 16.60 -18.85 5.64
CA MET A 361 16.68 -17.44 5.29
C MET A 361 15.39 -16.70 5.66
N LEU A 362 14.22 -17.35 5.56
CA LEU A 362 12.93 -16.79 5.98
C LEU A 362 12.93 -16.47 7.48
N LYS A 363 13.48 -17.34 8.32
CA LYS A 363 13.60 -17.09 9.76
C LYS A 363 14.43 -15.84 10.06
N ILE A 364 15.52 -15.67 9.33
CA ILE A 364 16.42 -14.53 9.48
C ILE A 364 15.74 -13.26 8.97
N TYR A 365 15.26 -13.27 7.73
CA TYR A 365 14.68 -12.11 7.07
C TYR A 365 13.48 -11.54 7.84
N LEU A 366 12.59 -12.39 8.34
CA LEU A 366 11.45 -12.01 9.19
C LEU A 366 11.81 -11.97 10.70
N GLY A 367 13.08 -12.00 11.03
CA GLY A 367 13.55 -11.98 12.43
C GLY A 367 13.10 -10.75 13.22
N GLY A 368 12.94 -9.59 12.58
CA GLY A 368 12.44 -8.35 13.18
C GLY A 368 10.92 -8.23 13.26
N LEU A 369 10.17 -9.13 12.61
CA LEU A 369 8.71 -9.01 12.46
C LEU A 369 7.95 -8.90 13.79
N PHE A 370 8.42 -9.55 14.85
CA PHE A 370 7.76 -9.54 16.17
C PHE A 370 7.60 -8.14 16.77
N LEU A 371 8.50 -7.20 16.44
CA LEU A 371 8.43 -5.80 16.88
C LEU A 371 7.71 -4.88 15.86
N PHE A 372 7.48 -5.36 14.63
CA PHE A 372 7.02 -4.51 13.54
C PHE A 372 5.62 -3.91 13.79
N GLY A 373 4.80 -4.57 14.61
CA GLY A 373 3.52 -4.03 15.05
C GLY A 373 3.64 -2.67 15.78
N ILE A 374 4.76 -2.44 16.48
CA ILE A 374 5.04 -1.15 17.13
C ILE A 374 5.29 -0.07 16.07
N GLN A 375 6.09 -0.39 15.05
CA GLN A 375 6.39 0.51 13.93
C GLN A 375 5.10 0.99 13.26
N ILE A 376 4.22 0.04 12.90
CA ILE A 376 2.94 0.34 12.24
C ILE A 376 2.03 1.20 13.12
N ALA A 377 1.90 0.87 14.41
CA ALA A 377 1.05 1.61 15.34
C ALA A 377 1.53 3.05 15.54
N CYS A 378 2.83 3.26 15.72
CA CYS A 378 3.41 4.59 15.88
C CYS A 378 3.32 5.42 14.59
N GLN A 379 3.70 4.83 13.44
CA GLN A 379 3.66 5.49 12.13
C GLN A 379 2.23 5.94 11.78
N MET A 380 1.25 5.04 11.94
CA MET A 380 -0.16 5.36 11.68
C MET A 380 -0.67 6.46 12.62
N THR A 381 -0.25 6.44 13.88
CA THR A 381 -0.65 7.47 14.83
C THR A 381 -0.05 8.83 14.46
N PHE A 382 1.22 8.92 14.08
CA PHE A 382 1.81 10.17 13.59
C PHE A 382 1.02 10.72 12.40
N THR A 383 0.68 9.89 11.43
CA THR A 383 -0.11 10.28 10.25
C THR A 383 -1.51 10.74 10.66
N SER A 384 -2.18 10.00 11.56
CA SER A 384 -3.53 10.30 12.05
C SER A 384 -3.60 11.62 12.80
N LEU A 385 -2.53 12.00 13.51
CA LEU A 385 -2.42 13.26 14.24
C LEU A 385 -1.91 14.43 13.37
N GLY A 386 -1.65 14.22 12.10
CA GLY A 386 -1.12 15.23 11.19
C GLY A 386 0.34 15.60 11.43
N LYS A 387 1.12 14.74 12.11
CA LYS A 387 2.55 14.95 12.42
C LYS A 387 3.43 14.59 11.21
N ALA A 388 3.39 15.40 10.15
CA ALA A 388 4.05 15.14 8.87
C ALA A 388 5.56 14.91 9.02
N VAL A 389 6.26 15.80 9.74
CA VAL A 389 7.72 15.73 9.90
C VAL A 389 8.14 14.41 10.55
N ASN A 390 7.47 14.03 11.64
CA ASN A 390 7.79 12.78 12.34
C ASN A 390 7.54 11.55 11.46
N SER A 391 6.44 11.56 10.70
CA SER A 391 6.09 10.48 9.77
C SER A 391 7.14 10.33 8.66
N ILE A 392 7.61 11.45 8.08
CA ILE A 392 8.67 11.46 7.06
C ILE A 392 10.00 10.96 7.65
N ILE A 393 10.40 11.47 8.81
CA ILE A 393 11.66 11.05 9.47
C ILE A 393 11.68 9.54 9.67
N VAL A 394 10.59 8.96 10.21
CA VAL A 394 10.48 7.51 10.44
C VAL A 394 10.60 6.73 9.12
N ALA A 395 9.93 7.19 8.05
CA ALA A 395 10.00 6.54 6.73
C ALA A 395 11.42 6.60 6.13
N VAL A 396 12.05 7.76 6.15
CA VAL A 396 13.40 7.98 5.58
C VAL A 396 14.47 7.22 6.37
N VAL A 397 14.41 7.27 7.70
CA VAL A 397 15.39 6.58 8.55
C VAL A 397 15.33 5.08 8.29
N ARG A 398 14.15 4.47 8.26
CA ARG A 398 14.02 3.03 8.05
C ARG A 398 14.56 2.59 6.69
N LYS A 399 14.14 3.24 5.59
CA LYS A 399 14.43 2.78 4.22
C LYS A 399 15.79 3.25 3.71
N PHE A 400 16.11 4.52 3.85
CA PHE A 400 17.29 5.13 3.23
C PHE A 400 18.51 5.20 4.16
N VAL A 401 18.30 5.44 5.46
CA VAL A 401 19.42 5.58 6.41
C VAL A 401 19.86 4.21 6.96
N LEU A 402 18.91 3.30 7.21
CA LEU A 402 19.20 1.99 7.78
C LEU A 402 19.25 0.91 6.72
N LEU A 403 18.15 0.60 6.04
CA LEU A 403 18.04 -0.60 5.22
C LEU A 403 19.00 -0.60 4.03
N ILE A 404 18.97 0.43 3.18
CA ILE A 404 19.83 0.46 1.98
C ILE A 404 21.32 0.35 2.33
N PRO A 405 21.89 1.12 3.27
CA PRO A 405 23.28 0.94 3.66
C PRO A 405 23.59 -0.43 4.24
N LEU A 406 22.70 -1.00 5.08
CA LEU A 406 22.89 -2.31 5.67
C LEU A 406 22.93 -3.43 4.62
N ILE A 407 22.17 -3.35 3.52
CA ILE A 407 22.24 -4.34 2.43
C ILE A 407 23.65 -4.46 1.87
N TYR A 408 24.44 -3.38 1.85
CA TYR A 408 25.82 -3.39 1.34
C TYR A 408 26.88 -3.59 2.43
N ILE A 409 26.61 -3.22 3.68
CA ILE A 409 27.56 -3.31 4.79
C ILE A 409 27.56 -4.72 5.40
N MET A 410 26.39 -5.30 5.66
CA MET A 410 26.24 -6.57 6.36
C MET A 410 26.96 -7.77 5.70
N PRO A 411 27.02 -7.88 4.35
CA PRO A 411 27.79 -8.94 3.70
C PRO A 411 29.29 -8.95 4.04
N HIS A 412 29.85 -7.81 4.46
CA HIS A 412 31.26 -7.69 4.85
C HIS A 412 31.49 -7.92 6.34
N MET A 413 30.44 -7.93 7.15
CA MET A 413 30.50 -8.11 8.60
C MET A 413 30.25 -9.57 9.05
N ILE A 414 29.65 -10.38 8.19
CA ILE A 414 29.23 -11.74 8.47
C ILE A 414 30.01 -12.70 7.59
N SER A 415 30.44 -13.85 8.15
CA SER A 415 31.23 -14.85 7.44
C SER A 415 30.55 -15.40 6.19
N ASP A 416 29.24 -15.61 6.25
CA ASP A 416 28.43 -15.91 5.08
C ASP A 416 27.79 -14.61 4.54
N SER A 417 28.38 -14.08 3.49
CA SER A 417 27.95 -12.83 2.87
C SER A 417 26.48 -12.86 2.39
N THR A 418 26.00 -14.02 1.93
CA THR A 418 24.61 -14.18 1.47
C THR A 418 23.63 -14.03 2.63
N THR A 419 23.89 -14.71 3.75
CA THR A 419 23.13 -14.53 5.00
C THR A 419 23.22 -13.09 5.50
N GLY A 420 24.39 -12.44 5.34
CA GLY A 420 24.58 -11.04 5.67
C GLY A 420 23.59 -10.11 4.96
N VAL A 421 23.36 -10.30 3.65
CA VAL A 421 22.37 -9.51 2.90
C VAL A 421 20.98 -9.65 3.51
N TYR A 422 20.52 -10.87 3.80
CA TYR A 422 19.19 -11.09 4.41
C TYR A 422 19.06 -10.52 5.83
N MET A 423 20.14 -10.47 6.59
CA MET A 423 20.15 -9.87 7.94
C MET A 423 20.00 -8.36 7.94
N ALA A 424 20.17 -7.69 6.80
CA ALA A 424 19.96 -6.24 6.68
C ALA A 424 18.53 -5.84 7.06
N GLU A 425 17.51 -6.60 6.65
CA GLU A 425 16.10 -6.29 6.94
C GLU A 425 15.78 -6.33 8.45
N PRO A 426 16.00 -7.43 9.19
CA PRO A 426 15.68 -7.48 10.61
C PRO A 426 16.48 -6.49 11.45
N ILE A 427 17.73 -6.20 11.10
CA ILE A 427 18.54 -5.21 11.81
C ILE A 427 17.99 -3.80 11.57
N ALA A 428 17.64 -3.47 10.32
CA ALA A 428 17.01 -2.21 9.98
C ALA A 428 15.67 -2.05 10.70
N ASP A 429 14.83 -3.10 10.71
CA ASP A 429 13.52 -3.10 11.35
C ASP A 429 13.62 -2.89 12.87
N ILE A 430 14.45 -3.66 13.55
CA ILE A 430 14.63 -3.54 15.01
C ILE A 430 15.16 -2.15 15.37
N THR A 431 16.16 -1.65 14.63
CA THR A 431 16.74 -0.33 14.87
C THR A 431 15.72 0.78 14.59
N ALA A 432 14.95 0.65 13.51
CA ALA A 432 13.88 1.59 13.18
C ALA A 432 12.76 1.61 14.23
N VAL A 433 12.37 0.43 14.76
CA VAL A 433 11.38 0.34 15.83
C VAL A 433 11.87 1.02 17.11
N ILE A 434 13.12 0.82 17.50
CA ILE A 434 13.71 1.50 18.66
C ILE A 434 13.68 3.01 18.44
N PHE A 435 14.19 3.48 17.29
CA PHE A 435 14.18 4.90 16.95
C PHE A 435 12.77 5.49 16.97
N THR A 436 11.82 4.81 16.33
CA THR A 436 10.41 5.26 16.25
C THR A 436 9.77 5.29 17.63
N SER A 437 10.03 4.30 18.50
CA SER A 437 9.50 4.25 19.87
C SER A 437 10.02 5.39 20.71
N VAL A 438 11.31 5.71 20.60
CA VAL A 438 11.92 6.85 21.30
C VAL A 438 11.31 8.15 20.81
N LEU A 439 11.25 8.38 19.49
CA LEU A 439 10.65 9.57 18.90
C LEU A 439 9.18 9.73 19.33
N PHE A 440 8.42 8.61 19.32
CA PHE A 440 7.02 8.60 19.71
C PHE A 440 6.83 8.98 21.18
N THR A 441 7.66 8.44 22.06
CA THR A 441 7.58 8.73 23.51
C THR A 441 7.80 10.21 23.82
N PHE A 442 8.69 10.87 23.08
CA PHE A 442 8.94 12.32 23.22
C PHE A 442 7.81 13.18 22.65
N GLN A 443 7.13 12.73 21.62
CA GLN A 443 6.16 13.53 20.86
C GLN A 443 4.69 13.27 21.23
N PHE A 444 4.40 12.16 21.91
CA PHE A 444 3.05 11.72 22.26
C PHE A 444 2.72 11.90 23.75
N LYS A 445 3.28 12.93 24.36
CA LYS A 445 2.99 13.28 25.76
C LYS A 445 1.63 13.92 25.95
#